data_44fbc83a5364b9ccaf1a1d84f6f6dfa9
#
_entry.id   44fbc83a5364b9ccaf1a1d84f6f6dfa9
#
_cell.length_a   1.000
_cell.length_b   1.000
_cell.length_c   1.000
_cell.angle_alpha   90.00
_cell.angle_beta   90.00
_cell.angle_gamma   90.00
#
_symmetry.space_group_name_H-M   'P 1'
#
loop_
_entity.id
_entity.type
_entity.pdbx_description
1 polymer ?
#
loop_
_entity_poly.entity_id
_entity_poly.type
_entity_poly.pdbx_seq_one_letter_code
_entity_poly.pdbx_strand_id
1 'polypeptide(L)'
;MNYWVGTSGFNYPEWRGSFYPAKLPAAQMLAYYAERFRTVEINNTFYRMPNEKAVLSWSESTPEGFKLTLKAPQAITHYARLRDCAQPVQRFVEVAATLGPKQGALLFQLPPYLKKDMVLLDAFLSTLPGVRAAFEFRHASWHDDAVYARLRAQNFALCVADSEKLSTPVEITADYAYFRLRDEGYTRQDIARWARTIAARSAGCRDVFVYFKHEESGTGPEFARLLLESLDVPR
;
A
#
# COMPACT_ATOMS: atom_id res chain seq x y z
N MET A 1 -4.45 15.37 9.97
CA MET A 1 -3.97 14.02 9.61
C MET A 1 -5.11 13.26 8.98
N ASN A 2 -4.89 12.66 7.81
CA ASN A 2 -5.90 11.86 7.11
C ASN A 2 -5.55 10.38 7.25
N TYR A 3 -6.52 9.56 7.65
CA TYR A 3 -6.39 8.11 7.63
C TYR A 3 -7.01 7.55 6.35
N TRP A 4 -6.21 6.84 5.57
CA TRP A 4 -6.57 6.12 4.36
C TRP A 4 -6.52 4.62 4.67
N VAL A 5 -7.63 4.09 5.17
CA VAL A 5 -7.74 2.68 5.58
C VAL A 5 -8.56 1.91 4.55
N GLY A 6 -8.02 0.80 4.10
CA GLY A 6 -8.65 -0.04 3.10
C GLY A 6 -7.98 -1.41 3.01
N THR A 7 -8.08 -2.02 1.85
CA THR A 7 -7.54 -3.37 1.60
C THR A 7 -6.51 -3.38 0.49
N SER A 8 -5.65 -4.38 0.53
CA SER A 8 -4.70 -4.71 -0.52
C SER A 8 -5.41 -5.57 -1.56
N GLY A 9 -6.00 -4.92 -2.56
CA GLY A 9 -6.93 -5.48 -3.52
C GLY A 9 -8.40 -5.27 -3.13
N PHE A 10 -9.27 -5.39 -4.12
CA PHE A 10 -10.72 -5.28 -3.96
C PHE A 10 -11.49 -6.36 -4.76
N ASN A 11 -10.85 -6.99 -5.70
CA ASN A 11 -11.47 -7.87 -6.69
C ASN A 11 -11.34 -9.34 -6.27
N TYR A 12 -11.92 -9.67 -5.12
CA TYR A 12 -11.92 -11.01 -4.57
C TYR A 12 -13.31 -11.64 -4.64
N PRO A 13 -13.51 -12.69 -5.48
CA PRO A 13 -14.78 -13.43 -5.54
C PRO A 13 -15.21 -14.00 -4.18
N GLU A 14 -14.24 -14.32 -3.32
CA GLU A 14 -14.42 -14.87 -1.98
C GLU A 14 -15.15 -13.91 -1.02
N TRP A 15 -15.20 -12.62 -1.36
CA TRP A 15 -15.93 -11.61 -0.59
C TRP A 15 -17.41 -11.52 -0.95
N ARG A 16 -17.88 -12.30 -1.93
CA ARG A 16 -19.32 -12.37 -2.25
C ARG A 16 -20.09 -13.07 -1.15
N GLY A 17 -21.23 -12.50 -0.78
CA GLY A 17 -22.08 -12.99 0.31
C GLY A 17 -21.66 -12.50 1.70
N SER A 18 -20.43 -11.97 1.85
CA SER A 18 -19.96 -11.35 3.09
C SER A 18 -19.82 -9.83 2.94
N PHE A 19 -18.92 -9.38 2.12
CA PHE A 19 -18.73 -7.94 1.85
C PHE A 19 -19.50 -7.48 0.60
N TYR A 20 -19.38 -8.21 -0.52
CA TYR A 20 -20.15 -7.93 -1.73
C TYR A 20 -21.48 -8.68 -1.74
N PRO A 21 -22.54 -8.10 -2.34
CA PRO A 21 -23.72 -8.87 -2.71
C PRO A 21 -23.33 -10.12 -3.52
N ALA A 22 -24.00 -11.25 -3.26
CA ALA A 22 -23.64 -12.55 -3.85
C ALA A 22 -23.57 -12.54 -5.39
N LYS A 23 -24.41 -11.74 -6.04
CA LYS A 23 -24.52 -11.65 -7.51
C LYS A 23 -23.87 -10.37 -8.09
N LEU A 24 -23.07 -9.62 -7.31
CA LEU A 24 -22.46 -8.39 -7.81
C LEU A 24 -21.50 -8.69 -8.97
N PRO A 25 -21.69 -8.07 -10.16
CA PRO A 25 -20.74 -8.20 -11.27
C PRO A 25 -19.34 -7.69 -10.89
N ALA A 26 -18.29 -8.36 -11.38
CA ALA A 26 -16.91 -7.97 -11.09
C ALA A 26 -16.59 -6.52 -11.50
N ALA A 27 -17.17 -6.04 -12.59
CA ALA A 27 -17.01 -4.67 -13.07
C ALA A 27 -17.57 -3.61 -12.10
N GLN A 28 -18.48 -3.98 -11.19
CA GLN A 28 -19.09 -3.08 -10.22
C GLN A 28 -18.42 -3.16 -8.85
N MET A 29 -17.47 -4.08 -8.65
CA MET A 29 -16.84 -4.31 -7.34
C MET A 29 -16.09 -3.07 -6.84
N LEU A 30 -15.36 -2.36 -7.71
CA LEU A 30 -14.62 -1.17 -7.29
C LEU A 30 -15.55 -0.03 -6.88
N ALA A 31 -16.61 0.23 -7.62
CA ALA A 31 -17.59 1.25 -7.29
C ALA A 31 -18.27 0.93 -5.94
N TYR A 32 -18.72 -0.32 -5.75
CA TYR A 32 -19.30 -0.77 -4.49
C TYR A 32 -18.33 -0.66 -3.30
N TYR A 33 -17.05 -1.01 -3.53
CA TYR A 33 -15.98 -0.88 -2.54
C TYR A 33 -15.76 0.59 -2.14
N ALA A 34 -15.74 1.48 -3.13
CA ALA A 34 -15.48 2.90 -2.94
C ALA A 34 -16.60 3.66 -2.21
N GLU A 35 -17.80 3.10 -2.10
CA GLU A 35 -18.86 3.60 -1.22
C GLU A 35 -18.57 3.36 0.28
N ARG A 36 -17.66 2.45 0.62
CA ARG A 36 -17.37 1.98 1.99
C ARG A 36 -16.00 2.33 2.50
N PHE A 37 -15.05 2.46 1.59
CA PHE A 37 -13.66 2.82 1.89
C PHE A 37 -13.21 3.97 0.99
N ARG A 38 -12.28 4.76 1.47
CA ARG A 38 -11.76 5.93 0.75
C ARG A 38 -10.43 5.67 0.03
N THR A 39 -9.92 4.45 0.10
CA THR A 39 -8.66 4.04 -0.53
C THR A 39 -8.62 2.54 -0.80
N VAL A 40 -7.81 2.17 -1.78
CA VAL A 40 -7.45 0.77 -2.06
C VAL A 40 -6.02 0.68 -2.59
N GLU A 41 -5.31 -0.38 -2.23
CA GLU A 41 -4.03 -0.75 -2.84
C GLU A 41 -4.28 -1.70 -4.01
N ILE A 42 -3.91 -1.29 -5.22
CA ILE A 42 -4.09 -2.08 -6.45
C ILE A 42 -2.91 -3.02 -6.62
N ASN A 43 -3.16 -4.33 -6.53
CA ASN A 43 -2.14 -5.37 -6.63
C ASN A 43 -1.94 -5.97 -8.02
N ASN A 44 -2.93 -5.91 -8.91
CA ASN A 44 -2.76 -6.46 -10.27
C ASN A 44 -1.65 -5.80 -11.05
N THR A 45 -1.29 -4.57 -10.73
CA THR A 45 -0.14 -3.85 -11.30
C THR A 45 1.19 -4.54 -10.99
N PHE A 46 1.25 -5.38 -9.96
CA PHE A 46 2.43 -6.20 -9.66
C PHE A 46 2.72 -7.23 -10.75
N TYR A 47 1.69 -7.86 -11.28
CA TYR A 47 1.84 -8.92 -12.29
C TYR A 47 2.04 -8.37 -13.69
N ARG A 48 1.50 -7.19 -13.96
CA ARG A 48 1.57 -6.54 -15.27
C ARG A 48 1.63 -5.02 -15.13
N MET A 49 2.53 -4.40 -15.89
CA MET A 49 2.60 -2.93 -16.02
C MET A 49 1.21 -2.40 -16.40
N PRO A 50 0.62 -1.50 -15.59
CA PRO A 50 -0.67 -0.91 -15.93
C PRO A 50 -0.54 -0.03 -17.18
N ASN A 51 -1.63 0.07 -17.94
CA ASN A 51 -1.75 1.08 -18.98
C ASN A 51 -2.68 2.21 -18.51
N GLU A 52 -2.60 3.36 -19.15
CA GLU A 52 -3.37 4.56 -18.80
C GLU A 52 -4.88 4.29 -18.80
N LYS A 53 -5.39 3.52 -19.78
CA LYS A 53 -6.81 3.18 -19.88
C LYS A 53 -7.31 2.45 -18.62
N ALA A 54 -6.53 1.50 -18.10
CA ALA A 54 -6.90 0.78 -16.89
C ALA A 54 -6.89 1.72 -15.65
N VAL A 55 -5.87 2.58 -15.54
CA VAL A 55 -5.74 3.53 -14.44
C VAL A 55 -6.86 4.57 -14.46
N LEU A 56 -7.20 5.10 -15.62
CA LEU A 56 -8.33 6.02 -15.80
C LEU A 56 -9.66 5.35 -15.45
N SER A 57 -9.88 4.09 -15.88
CA SER A 57 -11.08 3.34 -15.52
C SER A 57 -11.23 3.15 -14.01
N TRP A 58 -10.15 2.91 -13.28
CA TRP A 58 -10.21 2.87 -11.80
C TRP A 58 -10.52 4.24 -11.20
N SER A 59 -9.93 5.30 -11.76
CA SER A 59 -10.22 6.67 -11.34
C SER A 59 -11.69 7.02 -11.54
N GLU A 60 -12.26 6.72 -12.70
CA GLU A 60 -13.65 6.98 -13.05
C GLU A 60 -14.64 6.17 -12.20
N SER A 61 -14.23 4.96 -11.77
CA SER A 61 -15.06 4.07 -10.94
C SER A 61 -15.05 4.44 -9.45
N THR A 62 -14.34 5.50 -9.05
CA THR A 62 -14.20 5.91 -7.66
C THR A 62 -14.62 7.36 -7.45
N PRO A 63 -15.18 7.74 -6.28
CA PRO A 63 -15.61 9.12 -6.03
C PRO A 63 -14.42 10.09 -5.96
N GLU A 64 -14.73 11.39 -6.03
CA GLU A 64 -13.76 12.44 -5.74
C GLU A 64 -13.18 12.25 -4.33
N GLY A 65 -11.88 12.54 -4.17
CA GLY A 65 -11.18 12.35 -2.89
C GLY A 65 -10.77 10.92 -2.55
N PHE A 66 -11.12 9.93 -3.39
CA PHE A 66 -10.63 8.55 -3.23
C PHE A 66 -9.13 8.44 -3.54
N LYS A 67 -8.39 7.58 -2.82
CA LYS A 67 -6.96 7.34 -3.07
C LYS A 67 -6.71 5.94 -3.64
N LEU A 68 -5.98 5.90 -4.74
CA LEU A 68 -5.53 4.67 -5.40
C LEU A 68 -4.02 4.53 -5.21
N THR A 69 -3.60 3.57 -4.41
CA THR A 69 -2.20 3.17 -4.27
C THR A 69 -1.89 2.08 -5.28
N LEU A 70 -0.80 2.21 -6.02
CA LEU A 70 -0.39 1.20 -7.00
C LEU A 70 0.84 0.46 -6.52
N LYS A 71 0.81 -0.88 -6.56
CA LYS A 71 1.97 -1.70 -6.28
C LYS A 71 2.85 -1.81 -7.52
N ALA A 72 4.14 -1.51 -7.38
CA ALA A 72 5.10 -1.57 -8.47
C ALA A 72 5.18 -2.96 -9.11
N PRO A 73 5.33 -3.04 -10.44
CA PRO A 73 5.47 -4.30 -11.16
C PRO A 73 6.63 -5.17 -10.65
N GLN A 74 6.41 -6.48 -10.58
CA GLN A 74 7.46 -7.45 -10.21
C GLN A 74 8.67 -7.41 -11.15
N ALA A 75 8.48 -6.95 -12.38
CA ALA A 75 9.56 -6.73 -13.33
C ALA A 75 10.63 -5.77 -12.75
N ILE A 76 10.21 -4.74 -12.02
CA ILE A 76 11.10 -3.77 -11.38
C ILE A 76 11.70 -4.36 -10.10
N THR A 77 10.84 -4.88 -9.21
CA THR A 77 11.24 -5.19 -7.83
C THR A 77 11.81 -6.61 -7.67
N HIS A 78 11.29 -7.60 -8.40
CA HIS A 78 11.62 -9.01 -8.24
C HIS A 78 12.56 -9.52 -9.34
N TYR A 79 12.30 -9.20 -10.61
CA TYR A 79 13.12 -9.69 -11.72
C TYR A 79 14.38 -8.83 -11.90
N ALA A 80 14.23 -7.52 -12.09
CA ALA A 80 15.36 -6.61 -12.17
C ALA A 80 16.05 -6.38 -10.81
N ARG A 81 15.32 -6.61 -9.68
CA ARG A 81 15.84 -6.39 -8.33
C ARG A 81 16.42 -4.98 -8.16
N LEU A 82 15.67 -3.99 -8.67
CA LEU A 82 16.01 -2.57 -8.70
C LEU A 82 17.19 -2.20 -9.62
N ARG A 83 17.77 -3.15 -10.37
CA ARG A 83 18.93 -2.87 -11.28
C ARG A 83 18.41 -2.48 -12.66
N ASP A 84 19.08 -1.52 -13.29
CA ASP A 84 18.85 -1.12 -14.69
C ASP A 84 17.35 -0.95 -15.06
N CYS A 85 16.55 -0.46 -14.11
CA CYS A 85 15.10 -0.35 -14.26
C CYS A 85 14.56 1.09 -14.33
N ALA A 86 15.41 2.07 -14.62
CA ALA A 86 15.02 3.49 -14.71
C ALA A 86 13.86 3.70 -15.71
N GLN A 87 13.94 3.11 -16.91
CA GLN A 87 12.87 3.24 -17.91
C GLN A 87 11.54 2.58 -17.48
N PRO A 88 11.50 1.33 -16.99
CA PRO A 88 10.29 0.75 -16.41
C PRO A 88 9.72 1.54 -15.23
N VAL A 89 10.59 2.09 -14.36
CA VAL A 89 10.18 2.93 -13.24
C VAL A 89 9.53 4.22 -13.73
N GLN A 90 10.18 4.92 -14.65
CA GLN A 90 9.64 6.13 -15.26
C GLN A 90 8.27 5.87 -15.88
N ARG A 91 8.13 4.82 -16.68
CA ARG A 91 6.85 4.43 -17.28
C ARG A 91 5.78 4.17 -16.23
N PHE A 92 6.11 3.48 -15.14
CA PHE A 92 5.18 3.21 -14.05
C PHE A 92 4.72 4.49 -13.36
N VAL A 93 5.66 5.40 -13.08
CA VAL A 93 5.37 6.70 -12.45
C VAL A 93 4.49 7.57 -13.35
N GLU A 94 4.81 7.65 -14.65
CA GLU A 94 4.01 8.40 -15.63
C GLU A 94 2.57 7.90 -15.70
N VAL A 95 2.39 6.58 -15.79
CA VAL A 95 1.05 5.99 -15.80
C VAL A 95 0.32 6.22 -14.48
N ALA A 96 1.00 6.11 -13.35
CA ALA A 96 0.40 6.40 -12.04
C ALA A 96 -0.02 7.87 -11.90
N ALA A 97 0.75 8.81 -12.49
CA ALA A 97 0.47 10.23 -12.44
C ALA A 97 -0.85 10.61 -13.13
N THR A 98 -1.38 9.76 -14.04
CA THR A 98 -2.71 9.97 -14.67
C THR A 98 -3.86 9.93 -13.66
N LEU A 99 -3.65 9.36 -12.45
CA LEU A 99 -4.61 9.44 -11.34
C LEU A 99 -4.80 10.85 -10.79
N GLY A 100 -3.86 11.77 -11.06
CA GLY A 100 -3.93 13.13 -10.54
C GLY A 100 -4.11 13.17 -9.02
N PRO A 101 -5.12 13.90 -8.52
CA PRO A 101 -5.36 14.02 -7.08
C PRO A 101 -5.77 12.72 -6.39
N LYS A 102 -6.17 11.69 -7.15
CA LYS A 102 -6.50 10.36 -6.60
C LYS A 102 -5.28 9.47 -6.41
N GLN A 103 -4.09 9.88 -6.85
CA GLN A 103 -2.88 9.11 -6.61
C GLN A 103 -2.57 9.05 -5.10
N GLY A 104 -2.45 7.83 -4.60
CA GLY A 104 -1.89 7.52 -3.28
C GLY A 104 -0.37 7.38 -3.35
N ALA A 105 0.21 6.54 -2.49
CA ALA A 105 1.62 6.19 -2.57
C ALA A 105 1.86 5.07 -3.60
N LEU A 106 3.08 4.97 -4.13
CA LEU A 106 3.54 3.86 -4.96
C LEU A 106 4.28 2.85 -4.08
N LEU A 107 3.82 1.61 -4.02
CA LEU A 107 4.43 0.59 -3.17
C LEU A 107 5.50 -0.20 -3.93
N PHE A 108 6.73 -0.15 -3.48
CA PHE A 108 7.85 -0.98 -3.95
C PHE A 108 8.14 -2.08 -2.92
N GLN A 109 7.59 -3.28 -3.16
CA GLN A 109 7.83 -4.44 -2.31
C GLN A 109 9.01 -5.23 -2.86
N LEU A 110 10.06 -5.43 -2.06
CA LEU A 110 11.25 -6.20 -2.43
C LEU A 110 11.08 -7.69 -2.09
N PRO A 111 11.74 -8.58 -2.84
CA PRO A 111 11.66 -10.00 -2.56
C PRO A 111 12.44 -10.40 -1.29
N PRO A 112 12.05 -11.48 -0.59
CA PRO A 112 12.63 -11.87 0.69
C PRO A 112 14.10 -12.32 0.62
N TYR A 113 14.59 -12.67 -0.55
CA TYR A 113 15.98 -13.07 -0.77
C TYR A 113 16.91 -11.90 -1.11
N LEU A 114 16.38 -10.69 -1.37
CA LEU A 114 17.19 -9.52 -1.68
C LEU A 114 17.71 -8.89 -0.38
N LYS A 115 19.01 -9.07 -0.12
CA LYS A 115 19.70 -8.49 1.02
C LYS A 115 20.00 -7.01 0.80
N LYS A 116 20.26 -6.30 1.89
CA LYS A 116 20.64 -4.88 1.89
C LYS A 116 21.87 -4.64 0.99
N ASP A 117 21.71 -3.69 0.09
CA ASP A 117 22.74 -3.14 -0.79
C ASP A 117 22.47 -1.62 -0.90
N MET A 118 23.27 -0.82 -0.19
CA MET A 118 23.06 0.62 -0.09
C MET A 118 23.35 1.34 -1.41
N VAL A 119 24.32 0.86 -2.20
CA VAL A 119 24.64 1.45 -3.51
C VAL A 119 23.45 1.23 -4.47
N LEU A 120 22.90 0.03 -4.44
CA LEU A 120 21.71 -0.29 -5.23
C LEU A 120 20.49 0.54 -4.79
N LEU A 121 20.29 0.70 -3.47
CA LEU A 121 19.20 1.50 -2.95
C LEU A 121 19.33 2.96 -3.39
N ASP A 122 20.48 3.59 -3.19
CA ASP A 122 20.73 4.98 -3.55
C ASP A 122 20.52 5.22 -5.06
N ALA A 123 21.02 4.32 -5.89
CA ALA A 123 20.81 4.37 -7.33
C ALA A 123 19.32 4.28 -7.71
N PHE A 124 18.57 3.39 -7.05
CA PHE A 124 17.15 3.25 -7.32
C PHE A 124 16.34 4.45 -6.83
N LEU A 125 16.58 4.93 -5.62
CA LEU A 125 15.87 6.08 -5.06
C LEU A 125 15.99 7.32 -5.95
N SER A 126 17.16 7.51 -6.60
CA SER A 126 17.38 8.62 -7.53
C SER A 126 16.50 8.58 -8.78
N THR A 127 15.89 7.43 -9.10
CA THR A 127 14.95 7.29 -10.23
C THR A 127 13.51 7.73 -9.90
N LEU A 128 13.23 8.14 -8.64
CA LEU A 128 11.89 8.44 -8.13
C LEU A 128 11.69 9.91 -7.70
N PRO A 129 12.06 10.92 -8.52
CA PRO A 129 11.91 12.30 -8.11
C PRO A 129 10.43 12.71 -8.00
N GLY A 130 10.07 13.38 -6.90
CA GLY A 130 8.77 14.04 -6.74
C GLY A 130 7.57 13.12 -6.56
N VAL A 131 7.75 11.81 -6.30
CA VAL A 131 6.67 10.87 -6.07
C VAL A 131 6.58 10.45 -4.60
N ARG A 132 5.37 10.11 -4.14
CA ARG A 132 5.19 9.43 -2.86
C ARG A 132 5.45 7.94 -3.05
N ALA A 133 6.51 7.41 -2.46
CA ALA A 133 6.88 6.00 -2.54
C ALA A 133 6.97 5.36 -1.17
N ALA A 134 6.49 4.12 -1.05
CA ALA A 134 6.62 3.28 0.14
C ALA A 134 7.45 2.04 -0.20
N PHE A 135 8.36 1.67 0.70
CA PHE A 135 9.26 0.53 0.50
C PHE A 135 8.96 -0.57 1.51
N GLU A 136 8.53 -1.74 1.03
CA GLU A 136 8.37 -2.94 1.85
C GLU A 136 9.59 -3.84 1.68
N PHE A 137 10.40 -3.88 2.72
CA PHE A 137 11.57 -4.76 2.79
C PHE A 137 11.18 -6.10 3.42
N ARG A 138 11.55 -7.19 2.78
CA ARG A 138 11.22 -8.56 3.20
C ARG A 138 12.41 -9.38 3.68
N HIS A 139 13.59 -8.77 3.80
CA HIS A 139 14.78 -9.35 4.38
C HIS A 139 15.25 -8.50 5.56
N ALA A 140 15.53 -9.13 6.70
CA ALA A 140 15.87 -8.43 7.95
C ALA A 140 17.06 -7.47 7.85
N SER A 141 18.00 -7.73 6.92
CA SER A 141 19.16 -6.84 6.72
C SER A 141 18.82 -5.42 6.29
N TRP A 142 17.60 -5.16 5.80
CA TRP A 142 17.15 -3.84 5.44
C TRP A 142 16.63 -3.02 6.63
N HIS A 143 16.37 -3.66 7.77
CA HIS A 143 15.92 -2.98 8.98
C HIS A 143 17.17 -2.40 9.70
N ASP A 144 17.61 -1.23 9.20
CA ASP A 144 18.90 -0.64 9.53
C ASP A 144 18.78 0.90 9.46
N ASP A 145 19.41 1.59 10.40
CA ASP A 145 19.32 3.05 10.53
C ASP A 145 19.81 3.79 9.28
N ALA A 146 20.82 3.25 8.58
CA ALA A 146 21.31 3.85 7.35
C ALA A 146 20.26 3.80 6.23
N VAL A 147 19.47 2.70 6.15
CA VAL A 147 18.34 2.59 5.22
C VAL A 147 17.26 3.61 5.58
N TYR A 148 16.90 3.69 6.85
CA TYR A 148 15.87 4.64 7.31
C TYR A 148 16.29 6.10 7.09
N ALA A 149 17.58 6.42 7.30
CA ALA A 149 18.12 7.74 7.01
C ALA A 149 18.00 8.09 5.52
N ARG A 150 18.24 7.14 4.61
CA ARG A 150 18.07 7.35 3.16
C ARG A 150 16.63 7.60 2.77
N LEU A 151 15.70 6.81 3.33
CA LEU A 151 14.27 7.03 3.08
C LEU A 151 13.83 8.41 3.59
N ARG A 152 14.25 8.81 4.80
CA ARG A 152 13.94 10.13 5.38
C ARG A 152 14.45 11.27 4.50
N ALA A 153 15.68 11.16 3.99
CA ALA A 153 16.27 12.19 3.15
C ALA A 153 15.50 12.45 1.85
N GLN A 154 14.76 11.45 1.36
CA GLN A 154 13.96 11.53 0.14
C GLN A 154 12.45 11.66 0.42
N ASN A 155 12.05 11.74 1.70
CA ASN A 155 10.65 11.71 2.11
C ASN A 155 9.90 10.48 1.58
N PHE A 156 10.55 9.31 1.59
CA PHE A 156 9.93 8.04 1.24
C PHE A 156 9.55 7.24 2.49
N ALA A 157 8.39 6.59 2.46
CA ALA A 157 7.88 5.85 3.60
C ALA A 157 8.51 4.44 3.69
N LEU A 158 8.95 4.04 4.88
CA LEU A 158 9.08 2.63 5.20
C LEU A 158 7.66 2.04 5.27
N CYS A 159 7.41 0.99 4.51
CA CYS A 159 6.19 0.21 4.68
C CYS A 159 6.34 -0.68 5.91
N VAL A 160 5.62 -0.35 6.96
CA VAL A 160 5.52 -1.19 8.16
C VAL A 160 4.61 -2.36 7.84
N ALA A 161 5.22 -3.51 7.58
CA ALA A 161 4.52 -4.75 7.28
C ALA A 161 4.50 -5.66 8.51
N ASP A 162 3.32 -6.15 8.85
CA ASP A 162 3.13 -7.17 9.86
C ASP A 162 2.65 -8.47 9.21
N SER A 163 3.32 -9.56 9.52
CA SER A 163 2.96 -10.90 9.04
C SER A 163 3.57 -11.95 9.98
N GLU A 164 3.06 -13.15 9.93
CA GLU A 164 3.54 -14.29 10.73
C GLU A 164 5.06 -14.56 10.58
N LYS A 165 5.64 -14.21 9.42
CA LYS A 165 7.03 -14.54 9.07
C LYS A 165 8.01 -13.40 9.34
N LEU A 166 7.57 -12.16 9.29
CA LEU A 166 8.41 -10.98 9.46
C LEU A 166 7.57 -9.80 9.90
N SER A 167 7.95 -9.20 11.01
CA SER A 167 7.42 -7.92 11.47
C SER A 167 8.45 -6.82 11.22
N THR A 168 8.03 -5.76 10.55
CA THR A 168 8.87 -4.59 10.31
C THR A 168 8.84 -3.68 11.54
N PRO A 169 9.97 -3.16 12.01
CA PRO A 169 9.98 -2.11 13.05
C PRO A 169 9.08 -0.93 12.67
N VAL A 170 8.36 -0.38 13.66
CA VAL A 170 7.47 0.76 13.41
C VAL A 170 8.28 2.04 13.39
N GLU A 171 8.89 2.33 12.23
CA GLU A 171 9.66 3.52 11.94
C GLU A 171 8.98 4.39 10.88
N ILE A 172 8.80 5.67 11.19
CA ILE A 172 8.23 6.63 10.26
C ILE A 172 9.39 7.40 9.59
N THR A 173 9.43 7.33 8.28
CA THR A 173 10.54 7.88 7.47
C THR A 173 10.11 8.98 6.50
N ALA A 174 8.82 9.35 6.50
CA ALA A 174 8.27 10.39 5.64
C ALA A 174 7.20 11.23 6.38
N ASP A 175 6.72 12.29 5.76
CA ASP A 175 5.58 13.08 6.24
C ASP A 175 4.22 12.37 6.03
N TYR A 176 4.28 11.12 5.61
CA TYR A 176 3.17 10.17 5.55
C TYR A 176 3.65 8.79 6.01
N ALA A 177 2.71 7.96 6.48
CA ALA A 177 2.98 6.61 6.94
C ALA A 177 2.31 5.57 6.04
N TYR A 178 2.88 4.38 5.98
CA TYR A 178 2.36 3.28 5.17
C TYR A 178 2.43 1.96 5.93
N PHE A 179 1.27 1.32 6.13
CA PHE A 179 1.13 0.06 6.87
C PHE A 179 0.49 -1.01 5.99
N ARG A 180 1.01 -2.24 6.06
CA ARG A 180 0.42 -3.43 5.45
C ARG A 180 0.25 -4.52 6.50
N LEU A 181 -0.99 -4.71 6.94
CA LEU A 181 -1.34 -5.63 8.00
C LEU A 181 -1.83 -6.95 7.39
N ARG A 182 -1.12 -8.05 7.69
CA ARG A 182 -1.26 -9.30 6.95
C ARG A 182 -1.26 -10.56 7.83
N ASP A 183 -1.18 -10.41 9.15
CA ASP A 183 -1.27 -11.55 10.06
C ASP A 183 -2.69 -12.14 10.01
N GLU A 184 -2.79 -13.42 9.69
CA GLU A 184 -4.08 -14.13 9.56
C GLU A 184 -4.77 -14.33 10.89
N GLY A 185 -4.03 -14.27 12.01
CA GLY A 185 -4.50 -14.50 13.36
C GLY A 185 -5.05 -13.26 14.09
N TYR A 186 -5.29 -12.14 13.41
CA TYR A 186 -5.78 -10.94 14.09
C TYR A 186 -7.12 -11.13 14.79
N THR A 187 -7.13 -10.71 16.04
CA THR A 187 -8.36 -10.52 16.83
C THR A 187 -8.79 -9.04 16.83
N ARG A 188 -10.00 -8.75 17.31
CA ARG A 188 -10.43 -7.35 17.54
C ARG A 188 -9.48 -6.59 18.46
N GLN A 189 -8.87 -7.26 19.44
CA GLN A 189 -7.93 -6.64 20.36
C GLN A 189 -6.61 -6.27 19.65
N ASP A 190 -6.17 -7.09 18.69
CA ASP A 190 -5.00 -6.80 17.87
C ASP A 190 -5.24 -5.59 16.96
N ILE A 191 -6.42 -5.49 16.34
CA ILE A 191 -6.79 -4.32 15.54
C ILE A 191 -6.84 -3.06 16.41
N ALA A 192 -7.41 -3.12 17.62
CA ALA A 192 -7.41 -2.00 18.55
C ALA A 192 -5.99 -1.63 19.03
N ARG A 193 -5.10 -2.59 19.19
CA ARG A 193 -3.68 -2.35 19.49
C ARG A 193 -2.98 -1.66 18.32
N TRP A 194 -3.22 -2.12 17.07
CA TRP A 194 -2.71 -1.46 15.87
C TRP A 194 -3.24 -0.03 15.75
N ALA A 195 -4.51 0.22 16.01
CA ALA A 195 -5.07 1.58 15.99
C ALA A 195 -4.28 2.53 16.90
N ARG A 196 -4.03 2.11 18.15
CA ARG A 196 -3.24 2.91 19.11
C ARG A 196 -1.80 3.12 18.64
N THR A 197 -1.16 2.07 18.11
CA THR A 197 0.21 2.13 17.60
C THR A 197 0.30 3.08 16.40
N ILE A 198 -0.60 2.95 15.43
CA ILE A 198 -0.66 3.79 14.24
C ILE A 198 -0.88 5.25 14.65
N ALA A 199 -1.88 5.54 15.50
CA ALA A 199 -2.17 6.90 15.95
C ALA A 199 -0.96 7.54 16.66
N ALA A 200 -0.33 6.81 17.58
CA ALA A 200 0.80 7.33 18.35
C ALA A 200 2.06 7.55 17.47
N ARG A 201 2.39 6.58 16.59
CA ARG A 201 3.63 6.63 15.79
C ARG A 201 3.53 7.56 14.59
N SER A 202 2.31 7.81 14.08
CA SER A 202 2.08 8.67 12.91
C SER A 202 1.60 10.07 13.25
N ALA A 203 1.70 10.51 14.51
CA ALA A 203 1.15 11.80 14.97
C ALA A 203 1.69 13.01 14.18
N GLY A 204 2.89 12.94 13.59
CA GLY A 204 3.48 13.98 12.75
C GLY A 204 3.16 13.88 11.26
N CYS A 205 2.42 12.85 10.84
CA CYS A 205 2.12 12.62 9.42
C CYS A 205 0.93 13.44 8.93
N ARG A 206 0.92 13.80 7.65
CA ARG A 206 -0.25 14.38 6.97
C ARG A 206 -1.25 13.30 6.58
N ASP A 207 -0.74 12.19 6.05
CA ASP A 207 -1.51 11.06 5.55
C ASP A 207 -0.99 9.74 6.14
N VAL A 208 -1.90 8.84 6.46
CA VAL A 208 -1.58 7.50 6.99
C VAL A 208 -2.32 6.47 6.16
N PHE A 209 -1.59 5.70 5.38
CA PHE A 209 -2.14 4.62 4.55
C PHE A 209 -2.06 3.30 5.30
N VAL A 210 -3.18 2.58 5.39
CA VAL A 210 -3.24 1.27 6.05
C VAL A 210 -4.02 0.29 5.18
N TYR A 211 -3.39 -0.83 4.81
CA TYR A 211 -4.01 -1.83 3.95
C TYR A 211 -3.96 -3.22 4.58
N PHE A 212 -5.14 -3.83 4.71
CA PHE A 212 -5.28 -5.22 5.12
C PHE A 212 -5.18 -6.14 3.91
N LYS A 213 -4.34 -7.16 4.00
CA LYS A 213 -4.20 -8.18 2.95
C LYS A 213 -4.76 -9.52 3.44
N HIS A 214 -6.08 -9.61 3.48
CA HIS A 214 -6.82 -10.81 3.83
C HIS A 214 -7.84 -11.06 2.72
N GLU A 215 -7.58 -12.09 1.93
CA GLU A 215 -8.34 -12.40 0.71
C GLU A 215 -9.58 -13.24 1.02
N GLU A 216 -9.60 -13.89 2.18
CA GLU A 216 -10.62 -14.85 2.58
C GLU A 216 -11.88 -14.18 3.10
N SER A 217 -13.03 -14.68 2.68
CA SER A 217 -14.37 -14.48 3.30
C SER A 217 -14.75 -13.06 3.75
N GLY A 218 -14.15 -12.02 3.15
CA GLY A 218 -14.45 -10.63 3.54
C GLY A 218 -13.75 -10.15 4.81
N THR A 219 -12.78 -10.89 5.33
CA THR A 219 -12.01 -10.55 6.54
C THR A 219 -11.24 -9.24 6.39
N GLY A 220 -10.63 -9.00 5.22
CA GLY A 220 -9.92 -7.74 4.96
C GLY A 220 -10.79 -6.50 5.14
N PRO A 221 -11.95 -6.39 4.49
CA PRO A 221 -12.90 -5.31 4.71
C PRO A 221 -13.38 -5.19 6.17
N GLU A 222 -13.59 -6.32 6.87
CA GLU A 222 -13.99 -6.29 8.28
C GLU A 222 -12.91 -5.66 9.16
N PHE A 223 -11.66 -6.07 9.01
CA PHE A 223 -10.54 -5.49 9.77
C PHE A 223 -10.33 -4.01 9.44
N ALA A 224 -10.46 -3.62 8.17
CA ALA A 224 -10.38 -2.21 7.78
C ALA A 224 -11.48 -1.38 8.46
N ARG A 225 -12.71 -1.89 8.52
CA ARG A 225 -13.82 -1.24 9.22
C ARG A 225 -13.56 -1.12 10.73
N LEU A 226 -13.11 -2.20 11.38
CA LEU A 226 -12.78 -2.21 12.80
C LEU A 226 -11.65 -1.22 13.15
N LEU A 227 -10.65 -1.09 12.26
CA LEU A 227 -9.57 -0.12 12.45
C LEU A 227 -10.10 1.32 12.35
N LEU A 228 -10.94 1.64 11.36
CA LEU A 228 -11.57 2.95 11.22
C LEU A 228 -12.39 3.32 12.45
N GLU A 229 -13.19 2.38 12.97
CA GLU A 229 -13.95 2.56 14.21
C GLU A 229 -13.04 2.83 15.42
N SER A 230 -11.92 2.08 15.52
CA SER A 230 -10.95 2.24 16.62
C SER A 230 -10.13 3.54 16.53
N LEU A 231 -10.01 4.14 15.35
CA LEU A 231 -9.34 5.42 15.11
C LEU A 231 -10.29 6.62 15.22
N ASP A 232 -11.60 6.38 15.47
CA ASP A 232 -12.66 7.40 15.48
C ASP A 232 -12.69 8.25 14.19
N VAL A 233 -12.50 7.58 13.05
CA VAL A 233 -12.52 8.23 11.73
C VAL A 233 -13.93 8.13 11.13
N PRO A 234 -14.56 9.27 10.79
CA PRO A 234 -15.86 9.26 10.08
C PRO A 234 -15.76 8.50 8.75
N ARG A 235 -16.83 7.81 8.41
CA ARG A 235 -16.99 7.09 7.14
C ARG A 235 -17.13 8.04 5.95
#